data_8fc8225e9a3a510e2726c4c101b8bc9d
#
_entry.id   8fc8225e9a3a510e2726c4c101b8bc9d
#
_cell.length_a   1.000
_cell.length_b   1.000
_cell.length_c   1.000
_cell.angle_alpha   90.00
_cell.angle_beta   90.00
_cell.angle_gamma   90.00
#
_symmetry.space_group_name_H-M   'P 1'
#
loop_
_entity.id
_entity.type
_entity.pdbx_description
1 polymer ?
#
loop_
_entity_poly.entity_id
_entity_poly.type
_entity_poly.pdbx_seq_one_letter_code
_entity_poly.pdbx_strand_id
1 'polypeptide(L)'
;MVTVQPIWIDRYPFTATHVALPKTNLLMVSNDLGYVMCGALDVELLRTQLADRGIVAARATGVKTMEQLISGTVESCTQAAEELGIRIGMPIRDALIRIGEAAQAHN
;
A
#
# COMPACT_ATOMS: atom_id res chain seq x y z
N MET A 1 -5.42 2.99 -19.69
CA MET A 1 -6.58 3.55 -18.98
C MET A 1 -6.26 3.63 -17.48
N VAL A 2 -6.63 4.74 -16.87
CA VAL A 2 -6.42 4.97 -15.43
C VAL A 2 -7.79 5.06 -14.76
N THR A 3 -8.00 4.29 -13.71
CA THR A 3 -9.21 4.32 -12.90
C THR A 3 -8.84 4.72 -11.48
N VAL A 4 -9.50 5.72 -10.95
CA VAL A 4 -9.30 6.20 -9.57
C VAL A 4 -10.65 6.26 -8.90
N GLN A 5 -10.79 5.61 -7.73
CA GLN A 5 -12.06 5.63 -7.03
C GLN A 5 -11.85 5.59 -5.52
N PRO A 6 -12.76 6.22 -4.76
CA PRO A 6 -12.69 6.13 -3.30
C PRO A 6 -13.17 4.75 -2.85
N ILE A 7 -12.50 4.22 -1.83
CA ILE A 7 -12.93 2.97 -1.18
C ILE A 7 -12.80 3.13 0.32
N TRP A 8 -13.43 2.22 1.04
CA TRP A 8 -13.34 2.15 2.49
C TRP A 8 -12.74 0.82 2.90
N ILE A 9 -11.70 0.88 3.73
CA ILE A 9 -11.16 -0.30 4.39
C ILE A 9 -11.54 -0.15 5.86
N ASP A 10 -12.49 -0.97 6.31
CA ASP A 10 -13.12 -0.79 7.60
C ASP A 10 -13.76 0.61 7.62
N ARG A 11 -13.39 1.48 8.54
CA ARG A 11 -13.91 2.85 8.62
C ARG A 11 -12.97 3.91 8.07
N TYR A 12 -11.90 3.47 7.40
CA TYR A 12 -10.86 4.39 6.92
C TYR A 12 -10.98 4.61 5.41
N PRO A 13 -10.97 5.89 4.97
CA PRO A 13 -11.05 6.20 3.54
C PRO A 13 -9.70 6.05 2.86
N PHE A 14 -9.74 5.49 1.67
CA PHE A 14 -8.57 5.33 0.81
C PHE A 14 -8.94 5.63 -0.63
N THR A 15 -7.93 5.83 -1.47
CA THR A 15 -8.09 5.94 -2.91
C THR A 15 -7.50 4.69 -3.55
N ALA A 16 -8.31 3.99 -4.35
CA ALA A 16 -7.87 2.85 -5.14
C ALA A 16 -7.53 3.34 -6.54
N THR A 17 -6.29 3.09 -6.98
CA THR A 17 -5.81 3.51 -8.29
C THR A 17 -5.41 2.30 -9.11
N HIS A 18 -5.95 2.19 -10.33
CA HIS A 18 -5.63 1.13 -11.26
C HIS A 18 -5.16 1.75 -12.57
N VAL A 19 -3.95 1.43 -12.98
CA VAL A 19 -3.41 1.84 -14.28
C VAL A 19 -3.25 0.60 -15.15
N ALA A 20 -4.04 0.52 -16.22
CA ALA A 20 -3.95 -0.59 -17.15
C ALA A 20 -2.84 -0.31 -18.15
N LEU A 21 -1.81 -1.13 -18.14
CA LEU A 21 -0.66 -1.05 -19.04
C LEU A 21 -0.65 -2.27 -19.95
N PRO A 22 0.04 -2.20 -21.12
CA PRO A 22 0.18 -3.40 -21.95
C PRO A 22 0.79 -4.54 -21.14
N LYS A 23 0.08 -5.68 -21.08
CA LYS A 23 0.53 -6.93 -20.44
C LYS A 23 0.69 -6.87 -18.92
N THR A 24 0.32 -5.75 -18.27
CA THR A 24 0.41 -5.66 -16.81
C THR A 24 -0.55 -4.59 -16.27
N ASN A 25 -0.69 -4.55 -14.96
CA ASN A 25 -1.50 -3.54 -14.27
C ASN A 25 -0.70 -2.98 -13.09
N LEU A 26 -0.85 -1.67 -12.87
CA LEU A 26 -0.42 -1.03 -11.64
C LEU A 26 -1.62 -0.90 -10.72
N LEU A 27 -1.50 -1.39 -9.52
CA LEU A 27 -2.57 -1.37 -8.51
C LEU A 27 -2.04 -0.73 -7.24
N MET A 28 -2.77 0.25 -6.71
CA MET A 28 -2.37 0.97 -5.51
C MET A 28 -3.59 1.35 -4.68
N VAL A 29 -3.46 1.24 -3.36
CA VAL A 29 -4.44 1.77 -2.41
C VAL A 29 -3.69 2.74 -1.51
N SER A 30 -4.13 3.99 -1.48
CA SER A 30 -3.38 5.07 -0.84
C SER A 30 -4.26 6.01 -0.03
N ASN A 31 -3.65 6.68 0.93
CA ASN A 31 -4.22 7.84 1.59
C ASN A 31 -3.12 8.90 1.71
N ASP A 32 -3.35 9.96 2.50
CA ASP A 32 -2.37 11.05 2.63
C ASP A 32 -1.10 10.64 3.37
N LEU A 33 -1.11 9.53 4.09
CA LEU A 33 0.03 9.11 4.90
C LEU A 33 0.88 8.05 4.20
N GLY A 34 0.26 7.10 3.50
CA GLY A 34 1.00 5.99 2.93
C GLY A 34 0.20 5.21 1.90
N TYR A 35 0.77 4.10 1.42
CA TYR A 35 0.12 3.32 0.39
C TYR A 35 0.57 1.86 0.39
N VAL A 36 -0.26 1.03 -0.22
CA VAL A 36 0.04 -0.36 -0.53
C VAL A 36 -0.03 -0.52 -2.04
N MET A 37 0.93 -1.22 -2.62
CA MET A 37 1.06 -1.32 -4.07
C MET A 37 1.37 -2.75 -4.49
N CYS A 38 1.14 -3.06 -5.76
CA CYS A 38 1.51 -4.34 -6.35
C CYS A 38 3.03 -4.45 -6.53
N GLY A 39 3.50 -5.54 -7.14
CA GLY A 39 4.93 -5.81 -7.32
C GLY A 39 5.73 -4.77 -8.10
N ALA A 40 5.06 -3.76 -8.68
CA ALA A 40 5.76 -2.68 -9.37
C ALA A 40 6.49 -1.74 -8.40
N LEU A 41 6.17 -1.78 -7.10
CA LEU A 41 6.83 -0.94 -6.10
C LEU A 41 8.23 -1.47 -5.78
N ASP A 42 9.23 -0.59 -5.82
CA ASP A 42 10.59 -0.93 -5.41
C ASP A 42 10.80 -0.54 -3.95
N VAL A 43 10.52 -1.48 -3.05
CA VAL A 43 10.64 -1.26 -1.61
C VAL A 43 12.09 -1.06 -1.19
N GLU A 44 13.02 -1.77 -1.83
CA GLU A 44 14.44 -1.66 -1.49
C GLU A 44 14.96 -0.24 -1.75
N LEU A 45 14.55 0.37 -2.85
CA LEU A 45 14.91 1.75 -3.16
C LEU A 45 14.40 2.70 -2.06
N LEU A 46 13.16 2.49 -1.60
CA LEU A 46 12.58 3.33 -0.55
C LEU A 46 13.30 3.17 0.79
N ARG A 47 13.75 1.95 1.10
CA ARG A 47 14.45 1.69 2.36
C ARG A 47 15.87 2.24 2.37
N THR A 48 16.59 2.15 1.24
CA THR A 48 18.02 2.47 1.19
C THR A 48 18.32 3.88 0.71
N GLN A 49 17.65 4.33 -0.36
CA GLN A 49 17.97 5.60 -0.99
C GLN A 49 17.00 6.72 -0.65
N LEU A 50 15.78 6.38 -0.24
CA LEU A 50 14.76 7.35 0.12
C LEU A 50 14.34 7.22 1.59
N ALA A 51 15.17 6.59 2.41
CA ALA A 51 14.85 6.29 3.80
C ALA A 51 14.55 7.55 4.62
N ASP A 52 15.25 8.65 4.34
CA ASP A 52 15.08 9.91 5.05
C ASP A 52 13.75 10.59 4.76
N ARG A 53 13.02 10.16 3.73
CA ARG A 53 11.69 10.70 3.43
C ARG A 53 10.59 10.13 4.30
N GLY A 54 10.87 9.06 5.06
CA GLY A 54 9.87 8.45 5.95
C GLY A 54 8.65 7.91 5.22
N ILE A 55 8.84 7.35 4.03
CA ILE A 55 7.71 6.85 3.22
C ILE A 55 7.11 5.61 3.85
N VAL A 56 5.79 5.65 4.09
CA VAL A 56 5.04 4.50 4.60
C VAL A 56 4.47 3.74 3.40
N ALA A 57 5.04 2.59 3.10
CA ALA A 57 4.61 1.80 1.94
C ALA A 57 4.80 0.31 2.19
N ALA A 58 3.94 -0.50 1.59
CA ALA A 58 4.02 -1.95 1.61
C ALA A 58 3.69 -2.50 0.23
N ARG A 59 4.16 -3.71 -0.04
CA ARG A 59 4.00 -4.34 -1.35
C ARG A 59 3.41 -5.74 -1.20
N ALA A 60 2.49 -6.09 -2.11
CA ALA A 60 2.03 -7.45 -2.32
C ALA A 60 2.38 -7.87 -3.74
N THR A 61 2.91 -9.07 -3.92
CA THR A 61 3.31 -9.58 -5.23
C THR A 61 2.32 -10.63 -5.74
N GLY A 62 2.34 -10.87 -7.06
CA GLY A 62 1.49 -11.88 -7.68
C GLY A 62 0.03 -11.49 -7.78
N VAL A 63 -0.32 -10.23 -7.55
CA VAL A 63 -1.70 -9.75 -7.60
C VAL A 63 -1.98 -9.14 -8.96
N LYS A 64 -3.18 -9.38 -9.49
CA LYS A 64 -3.59 -8.90 -10.81
C LYS A 64 -4.85 -8.03 -10.76
N THR A 65 -5.56 -8.04 -9.65
CA THR A 65 -6.79 -7.25 -9.46
C THR A 65 -6.72 -6.51 -8.14
N MET A 66 -7.55 -5.48 -8.01
CA MET A 66 -7.64 -4.73 -6.76
C MET A 66 -8.08 -5.63 -5.60
N GLU A 67 -9.02 -6.55 -5.86
CA GLU A 67 -9.46 -7.50 -4.84
C GLU A 67 -8.32 -8.40 -4.37
N GLN A 68 -7.48 -8.87 -5.30
CA GLN A 68 -6.33 -9.69 -4.95
C GLN A 68 -5.31 -8.89 -4.14
N LEU A 69 -5.10 -7.62 -4.47
CA LEU A 69 -4.20 -6.77 -3.71
C LEU A 69 -4.67 -6.65 -2.26
N ILE A 70 -5.94 -6.31 -2.05
CA ILE A 70 -6.50 -6.09 -0.71
C ILE A 70 -6.52 -7.40 0.10
N SER A 71 -6.79 -8.54 -0.56
CA SER A 71 -6.84 -9.84 0.10
C SER A 71 -5.48 -10.54 0.20
N GLY A 72 -4.43 -9.94 -0.34
CA GLY A 72 -3.09 -10.52 -0.29
C GLY A 72 -2.39 -10.30 1.03
N THR A 73 -1.09 -10.59 1.05
CA THR A 73 -0.25 -10.42 2.23
C THR A 73 0.93 -9.53 1.91
N VAL A 74 1.50 -8.89 2.94
CA VAL A 74 2.67 -8.02 2.80
C VAL A 74 3.88 -8.88 2.45
N GLU A 75 4.47 -8.63 1.27
CA GLU A 75 5.70 -9.29 0.84
C GLU A 75 6.91 -8.52 1.35
N SER A 76 6.84 -7.19 1.33
CA SER A 76 7.88 -6.32 1.86
C SER A 76 7.27 -4.97 2.23
N CYS A 77 7.97 -4.21 3.07
CA CYS A 77 7.50 -2.90 3.49
C CYS A 77 8.68 -2.01 3.88
N THR A 78 8.41 -0.70 3.99
CA THR A 78 9.42 0.27 4.39
C THR A 78 9.61 0.27 5.90
N GLN A 79 10.71 0.90 6.36
CA GLN A 79 10.97 1.04 7.78
C GLN A 79 9.88 1.87 8.48
N ALA A 80 9.43 2.95 7.85
CA ALA A 80 8.35 3.77 8.41
C ALA A 80 7.06 2.96 8.56
N ALA A 81 6.78 2.03 7.65
CA ALA A 81 5.64 1.12 7.77
C ALA A 81 5.83 0.17 8.96
N GLU A 82 7.05 -0.35 9.15
CA GLU A 82 7.34 -1.23 10.29
C GLU A 82 7.10 -0.51 11.62
N GLU A 83 7.39 0.77 11.69
CA GLU A 83 7.16 1.58 12.89
C GLU A 83 5.67 1.71 13.22
N LEU A 84 4.80 1.54 12.24
CA LEU A 84 3.35 1.52 12.46
C LEU A 84 2.82 0.12 12.83
N GLY A 85 3.69 -0.87 12.91
CA GLY A 85 3.30 -2.23 13.21
C GLY A 85 3.03 -3.10 12.00
N ILE A 86 3.35 -2.63 10.80
CA ILE A 86 3.20 -3.43 9.58
C ILE A 86 4.37 -4.41 9.50
N ARG A 87 4.06 -5.66 9.18
CA ARG A 87 5.05 -6.74 9.15
C ARG A 87 4.88 -7.60 7.91
N ILE A 88 5.98 -8.16 7.43
CA ILE A 88 5.96 -9.14 6.34
C ILE A 88 5.07 -10.31 6.76
N GLY A 89 4.20 -10.72 5.84
CA GLY A 89 3.28 -11.83 6.07
C GLY A 89 1.91 -11.44 6.63
N MET A 90 1.76 -10.19 7.11
CA MET A 90 0.45 -9.77 7.60
C MET A 90 -0.50 -9.52 6.41
N PRO A 91 -1.81 -9.66 6.63
CA PRO A 91 -2.77 -9.34 5.56
C PRO A 91 -2.66 -7.88 5.14
N ILE A 92 -2.76 -7.63 3.84
CA ILE A 92 -2.73 -6.25 3.30
C ILE A 92 -3.85 -5.41 3.94
N ARG A 93 -5.02 -6.00 4.13
CA ARG A 93 -6.13 -5.31 4.77
C ARG A 93 -5.74 -4.77 6.15
N ASP A 94 -5.03 -5.58 6.94
CA ASP A 94 -4.58 -5.15 8.27
C ASP A 94 -3.52 -4.04 8.17
N ALA A 95 -2.64 -4.13 7.18
CA ALA A 95 -1.66 -3.06 6.93
C ALA A 95 -2.35 -1.75 6.59
N LEU A 96 -3.41 -1.80 5.76
CA LEU A 96 -4.19 -0.61 5.42
C LEU A 96 -4.90 -0.03 6.64
N ILE A 97 -5.41 -0.88 7.52
CA ILE A 97 -6.02 -0.40 8.77
C ILE A 97 -4.98 0.33 9.62
N ARG A 98 -3.76 -0.17 9.73
CA ARG A 98 -2.67 0.52 10.45
C ARG A 98 -2.38 1.90 9.84
N ILE A 99 -2.32 1.97 8.52
CA ILE A 99 -2.10 3.24 7.82
C ILE A 99 -3.26 4.20 8.05
N GLY A 100 -4.50 3.70 8.00
CA GLY A 100 -5.69 4.50 8.26
C GLY A 100 -5.73 5.05 9.68
N GLU A 101 -5.43 4.21 10.67
CA GLU A 101 -5.37 4.65 12.06
C GLU A 101 -4.31 5.74 12.26
N ALA A 102 -3.13 5.56 11.68
CA ALA A 102 -2.03 6.52 11.80
C ALA A 102 -2.38 7.85 11.14
N ALA A 103 -3.07 7.83 9.99
CA ALA A 103 -3.50 9.05 9.31
C ALA A 103 -4.49 9.83 10.16
N GLN A 104 -5.43 9.16 10.83
CA GLN A 104 -6.39 9.82 11.71
C GLN A 104 -5.73 10.39 12.97
N ALA A 105 -4.71 9.73 13.47
CA ALA A 105 -3.99 10.20 14.65
C ALA A 105 -3.21 11.50 14.39
N HIS A 106 -2.90 11.79 13.13
CA HIS A 106 -2.19 13.03 12.75
C HIS A 106 -3.12 14.21 12.48
N ASN A 107 -4.42 14.00 12.51
CA ASN A 107 -5.42 15.07 12.31
C ASN A 107 -5.90 15.66 13.66
#